data_c31c5957368a5a3b19bab515f00969f2
#
_entry.id   c31c5957368a5a3b19bab515f00969f2
#
_cell.length_a   1.000
_cell.length_b   1.000
_cell.length_c   1.000
_cell.angle_alpha   90.00
_cell.angle_beta   90.00
_cell.angle_gamma   90.00
#
_symmetry.space_group_name_H-M   'P 1'
#
loop_
_entity.id
_entity.type
_entity.pdbx_description
1 polymer ?
#
loop_
_entity_poly.entity_id
_entity_poly.type
_entity_poly.pdbx_seq_one_letter_code
_entity_poly.pdbx_strand_id
1 'polypeptide(L)'
;GLAGALCVGLMIGSCVSVGAEGETADNLGKILFLQTHNNNSFMSYMGEVFVKLAEEKGFEVDHLTADSDEGKQLSQIEQGISSGEYVGIICDCTGEGVTQGFKEAKEAGLYVMTLHEGVEDNTYVDCIVACSLAETGYEAISLEVEELGDDFNLAIVNGSEGHGATVAIRKGYDKALEEYPDINVVFDGAGNWNAEDAMALTETWFSSGEKL
;
A
#
# COMPACT_ATOMS: atom_id res chain seq x y z
N GLY A 1 31.57 62.49 6.62
CA GLY A 1 31.50 61.54 7.67
C GLY A 1 30.09 61.08 7.88
N LEU A 2 29.82 59.79 7.75
CA LEU A 2 28.52 59.16 8.02
C LEU A 2 28.44 58.72 9.46
N ALA A 3 27.41 59.16 10.15
CA ALA A 3 27.02 58.63 11.45
C ALA A 3 25.87 57.61 11.27
N GLY A 4 26.10 56.35 11.64
CA GLY A 4 25.09 55.35 11.72
C GLY A 4 24.50 55.27 13.12
N ALA A 5 23.21 55.46 13.23
CA ALA A 5 22.47 55.30 14.50
C ALA A 5 21.96 53.88 14.64
N LEU A 6 22.36 53.22 15.72
CA LEU A 6 21.91 51.90 16.15
C LEU A 6 20.67 52.06 17.05
N CYS A 7 19.49 51.72 16.58
CA CYS A 7 18.29 51.62 17.42
C CYS A 7 18.14 50.23 18.00
N VAL A 8 18.41 50.10 19.32
CA VAL A 8 18.07 48.92 20.09
C VAL A 8 16.63 49.07 20.60
N GLY A 9 15.72 48.34 19.98
CA GLY A 9 14.33 48.24 20.44
C GLY A 9 14.18 47.14 21.47
N LEU A 10 13.89 47.52 22.73
CA LEU A 10 13.43 46.55 23.73
C LEU A 10 12.01 46.08 23.40
N MET A 11 11.87 44.81 23.05
CA MET A 11 10.57 44.16 22.97
C MET A 11 10.21 43.61 24.36
N ILE A 12 9.24 44.23 24.98
CA ILE A 12 8.59 43.73 26.18
C ILE A 12 7.74 42.53 25.79
N GLY A 13 8.11 41.35 26.27
CA GLY A 13 7.38 40.10 26.02
C GLY A 13 6.00 40.12 26.68
N SER A 14 4.97 40.18 25.88
CA SER A 14 3.63 39.78 26.28
C SER A 14 3.50 38.28 26.05
N CYS A 15 3.42 37.52 27.15
CA CYS A 15 3.00 36.11 27.07
C CYS A 15 1.54 36.06 26.61
N VAL A 16 1.34 35.84 25.32
CA VAL A 16 0.06 35.40 24.81
C VAL A 16 -0.02 33.90 25.05
N SER A 17 -0.93 33.50 25.93
CA SER A 17 -1.34 32.10 26.07
C SER A 17 -1.98 31.68 24.73
N VAL A 18 -1.25 30.93 23.94
CA VAL A 18 -1.81 30.24 22.75
C VAL A 18 -2.71 29.14 23.32
N GLY A 19 -4.02 29.41 23.36
CA GLY A 19 -5.01 28.36 23.39
C GLY A 19 -4.81 27.51 22.16
N ALA A 20 -4.75 26.21 22.32
CA ALA A 20 -4.80 25.26 21.20
C ALA A 20 -6.20 25.33 20.59
N GLU A 21 -6.44 26.33 19.74
CA GLU A 21 -7.48 26.27 18.72
C GLU A 21 -6.94 25.36 17.63
N GLY A 22 -7.69 24.30 17.31
CA GLY A 22 -7.29 23.37 16.28
C GLY A 22 -7.02 24.13 14.99
N GLU A 23 -5.78 24.06 14.50
CA GLU A 23 -5.47 24.51 13.14
C GLU A 23 -6.41 23.77 12.20
N THR A 24 -7.31 24.52 11.55
CA THR A 24 -8.01 24.00 10.38
C THR A 24 -6.93 23.64 9.38
N ALA A 25 -6.80 22.34 9.05
CA ALA A 25 -5.85 21.91 8.04
C ALA A 25 -6.09 22.75 6.79
N ASP A 26 -5.05 23.44 6.29
CA ASP A 26 -5.12 24.17 5.04
C ASP A 26 -5.61 23.19 3.95
N ASN A 27 -6.55 23.61 3.09
CA ASN A 27 -6.98 22.80 1.97
C ASN A 27 -5.80 22.61 1.01
N LEU A 28 -5.22 21.41 1.00
CA LEU A 28 -4.05 21.04 0.18
C LEU A 28 -4.44 20.63 -1.24
N GLY A 29 -5.73 20.63 -1.56
CA GLY A 29 -6.27 20.23 -2.86
C GLY A 29 -6.96 18.89 -2.82
N LYS A 30 -7.37 18.41 -3.98
CA LYS A 30 -8.13 17.18 -4.15
C LYS A 30 -7.27 16.07 -4.76
N ILE A 31 -7.34 14.88 -4.20
CA ILE A 31 -6.63 13.68 -4.65
C ILE A 31 -7.63 12.73 -5.30
N LEU A 32 -7.25 12.15 -6.43
CA LEU A 32 -7.93 10.99 -7.00
C LEU A 32 -7.20 9.72 -6.52
N PHE A 33 -7.85 8.94 -5.66
CA PHE A 33 -7.36 7.65 -5.22
C PHE A 33 -8.06 6.52 -5.96
N LEU A 34 -7.27 5.75 -6.72
CA LEU A 34 -7.74 4.63 -7.53
C LEU A 34 -7.24 3.33 -6.94
N GLN A 35 -8.17 2.45 -6.61
CA GLN A 35 -7.89 1.15 -6.03
C GLN A 35 -8.29 0.04 -6.99
N THR A 36 -7.49 -1.02 -7.06
CA THR A 36 -7.77 -2.20 -7.89
C THR A 36 -9.16 -2.76 -7.63
N HIS A 37 -9.48 -2.99 -6.36
CA HIS A 37 -10.80 -3.45 -5.89
C HIS A 37 -10.92 -3.21 -4.38
N ASN A 38 -12.12 -3.46 -3.82
CA ASN A 38 -12.36 -3.40 -2.37
C ASN A 38 -13.16 -4.62 -1.85
N ASN A 39 -13.02 -5.76 -2.51
CA ASN A 39 -13.81 -6.96 -2.27
C ASN A 39 -13.28 -7.89 -1.16
N ASN A 40 -12.21 -7.50 -0.48
CA ASN A 40 -11.71 -8.19 0.70
C ASN A 40 -11.36 -7.21 1.82
N SER A 41 -11.20 -7.72 3.04
CA SER A 41 -11.00 -6.92 4.25
C SER A 41 -9.72 -6.09 4.22
N PHE A 42 -8.63 -6.60 3.62
CA PHE A 42 -7.37 -5.87 3.51
C PHE A 42 -7.54 -4.64 2.60
N MET A 43 -8.10 -4.83 1.40
CA MET A 43 -8.28 -3.77 0.44
C MET A 43 -9.26 -2.70 0.93
N SER A 44 -10.39 -3.11 1.56
CA SER A 44 -11.32 -2.16 2.18
C SER A 44 -10.64 -1.34 3.27
N TYR A 45 -9.90 -1.99 4.16
CA TYR A 45 -9.20 -1.31 5.24
C TYR A 45 -8.10 -0.35 4.73
N MET A 46 -7.32 -0.77 3.74
CA MET A 46 -6.31 0.08 3.11
C MET A 46 -6.95 1.35 2.53
N GLY A 47 -8.07 1.20 1.81
CA GLY A 47 -8.82 2.32 1.25
C GLY A 47 -9.33 3.29 2.31
N GLU A 48 -9.98 2.77 3.36
CA GLU A 48 -10.50 3.57 4.47
C GLU A 48 -9.40 4.34 5.22
N VAL A 49 -8.26 3.66 5.51
CA VAL A 49 -7.14 4.28 6.21
C VAL A 49 -6.49 5.36 5.36
N PHE A 50 -6.30 5.10 4.05
CA PHE A 50 -5.72 6.11 3.16
C PHE A 50 -6.59 7.37 3.11
N VAL A 51 -7.89 7.22 2.85
CA VAL A 51 -8.84 8.36 2.78
C VAL A 51 -8.79 9.15 4.08
N LYS A 52 -8.96 8.47 5.21
CA LYS A 52 -8.94 9.10 6.54
C LYS A 52 -7.66 9.91 6.78
N LEU A 53 -6.49 9.31 6.53
CA LEU A 53 -5.21 9.98 6.78
C LEU A 53 -4.96 11.15 5.84
N ALA A 54 -5.40 11.06 4.58
CA ALA A 54 -5.29 12.16 3.63
C ALA A 54 -6.20 13.33 4.02
N GLU A 55 -7.45 13.06 4.44
CA GLU A 55 -8.38 14.07 4.93
C GLU A 55 -7.89 14.72 6.23
N GLU A 56 -7.32 13.96 7.16
CA GLU A 56 -6.67 14.50 8.38
C GLU A 56 -5.49 15.42 8.05
N LYS A 57 -4.87 15.27 6.88
CA LYS A 57 -3.80 16.14 6.39
C LYS A 57 -4.30 17.36 5.62
N GLY A 58 -5.60 17.46 5.34
CA GLY A 58 -6.21 18.58 4.64
C GLY A 58 -6.42 18.37 3.14
N PHE A 59 -6.34 17.13 2.64
CA PHE A 59 -6.75 16.81 1.27
C PHE A 59 -8.24 16.46 1.21
N GLU A 60 -8.88 16.78 0.10
CA GLU A 60 -10.12 16.15 -0.32
C GLU A 60 -9.78 14.88 -1.12
N VAL A 61 -10.54 13.80 -0.98
CA VAL A 61 -10.25 12.53 -1.65
C VAL A 61 -11.47 11.99 -2.37
N ASP A 62 -11.35 11.80 -3.69
CA ASP A 62 -12.26 10.92 -4.42
C ASP A 62 -11.64 9.53 -4.51
N HIS A 63 -12.31 8.56 -3.90
CA HIS A 63 -11.87 7.16 -3.89
C HIS A 63 -12.73 6.34 -4.84
N LEU A 64 -12.11 5.75 -5.87
CA LEU A 64 -12.77 4.90 -6.86
C LEU A 64 -12.11 3.53 -6.93
N THR A 65 -12.89 2.52 -7.30
CA THR A 65 -12.38 1.16 -7.55
C THR A 65 -12.50 0.80 -9.03
N ALA A 66 -11.52 0.07 -9.51
CA ALA A 66 -11.48 -0.41 -10.90
C ALA A 66 -12.17 -1.77 -11.10
N ASP A 67 -12.56 -2.47 -10.03
CA ASP A 67 -13.13 -3.82 -10.07
C ASP A 67 -12.20 -4.83 -10.78
N SER A 68 -10.89 -4.66 -10.61
CA SER A 68 -9.83 -5.43 -11.27
C SER A 68 -9.83 -5.31 -12.81
N ASP A 69 -10.41 -4.23 -13.34
CA ASP A 69 -10.44 -3.92 -14.77
C ASP A 69 -9.44 -2.79 -15.10
N GLU A 70 -8.36 -3.14 -15.79
CA GLU A 70 -7.29 -2.21 -16.16
C GLU A 70 -7.79 -1.09 -17.11
N GLY A 71 -8.67 -1.42 -18.05
CA GLY A 71 -9.26 -0.45 -18.98
C GLY A 71 -10.16 0.56 -18.24
N LYS A 72 -10.90 0.09 -17.24
CA LYS A 72 -11.68 0.95 -16.35
C LYS A 72 -10.77 1.87 -15.56
N GLN A 73 -9.68 1.36 -14.98
CA GLN A 73 -8.75 2.16 -14.20
C GLN A 73 -8.09 3.24 -15.06
N LEU A 74 -7.63 2.89 -16.27
CA LEU A 74 -7.08 3.86 -17.22
C LEU A 74 -8.11 4.95 -17.56
N SER A 75 -9.36 4.58 -17.83
CA SER A 75 -10.44 5.57 -18.09
C SER A 75 -10.70 6.49 -16.90
N GLN A 76 -10.59 5.99 -15.67
CA GLN A 76 -10.72 6.80 -14.46
C GLN A 76 -9.56 7.82 -14.34
N ILE A 77 -8.33 7.42 -14.70
CA ILE A 77 -7.18 8.33 -14.76
C ILE A 77 -7.43 9.44 -15.78
N GLU A 78 -7.81 9.09 -17.02
CA GLU A 78 -8.09 10.05 -18.10
C GLU A 78 -9.20 11.03 -17.73
N GLN A 79 -10.28 10.57 -17.11
CA GLN A 79 -11.36 11.39 -16.61
C GLN A 79 -10.89 12.34 -15.50
N GLY A 80 -10.08 11.84 -14.58
CA GLY A 80 -9.47 12.64 -13.51
C GLY A 80 -8.62 13.78 -14.09
N ILE A 81 -7.75 13.48 -15.05
CA ILE A 81 -6.93 14.49 -15.75
C ILE A 81 -7.83 15.52 -16.43
N SER A 82 -8.85 15.07 -17.15
CA SER A 82 -9.74 15.95 -17.94
C SER A 82 -10.59 16.86 -17.07
N SER A 83 -10.90 16.47 -15.83
CA SER A 83 -11.67 17.30 -14.90
C SER A 83 -10.91 18.53 -14.44
N GLY A 84 -9.59 18.46 -14.34
CA GLY A 84 -8.73 19.53 -13.83
C GLY A 84 -8.91 19.83 -12.33
N GLU A 85 -9.57 18.92 -11.58
CA GLU A 85 -9.90 19.12 -10.16
C GLU A 85 -8.80 18.63 -9.20
N TYR A 86 -7.94 17.72 -9.66
CA TYR A 86 -7.01 17.03 -8.80
C TYR A 86 -5.61 17.63 -8.81
N VAL A 87 -4.93 17.55 -7.68
CA VAL A 87 -3.51 17.88 -7.53
C VAL A 87 -2.62 16.66 -7.72
N GLY A 88 -3.18 15.45 -7.59
CA GLY A 88 -2.45 14.19 -7.76
C GLY A 88 -3.37 13.00 -7.91
N ILE A 89 -2.77 11.92 -8.42
CA ILE A 89 -3.37 10.61 -8.57
C ILE A 89 -2.57 9.63 -7.71
N ILE A 90 -3.27 8.90 -6.86
CA ILE A 90 -2.72 7.78 -6.09
C ILE A 90 -3.34 6.51 -6.64
N CYS A 91 -2.53 5.56 -7.05
CA CYS A 91 -3.00 4.37 -7.75
C CYS A 91 -2.46 3.08 -7.12
N ASP A 92 -3.37 2.22 -6.73
CA ASP A 92 -3.13 0.79 -6.54
C ASP A 92 -3.41 0.13 -7.89
N CYS A 93 -2.35 -0.25 -8.61
CA CYS A 93 -2.41 -0.54 -10.04
C CYS A 93 -3.02 -1.91 -10.35
N THR A 94 -3.95 -1.97 -11.31
CA THR A 94 -4.50 -3.23 -11.83
C THR A 94 -3.58 -3.94 -12.80
N GLY A 95 -2.65 -3.22 -13.42
CA GLY A 95 -1.68 -3.76 -14.38
C GLY A 95 -0.88 -2.66 -15.08
N GLU A 96 -0.03 -3.06 -16.03
CA GLU A 96 0.91 -2.17 -16.73
C GLU A 96 0.24 -1.15 -17.67
N GLY A 97 -0.98 -1.42 -18.13
CA GLY A 97 -1.70 -0.54 -19.06
C GLY A 97 -2.02 0.83 -18.50
N VAL A 98 -1.99 1.01 -17.17
CA VAL A 98 -2.19 2.33 -16.55
C VAL A 98 -0.99 3.27 -16.72
N THR A 99 0.19 2.78 -17.12
CA THR A 99 1.41 3.58 -17.31
C THR A 99 1.22 4.73 -18.31
N GLN A 100 0.43 4.50 -19.36
CA GLN A 100 0.10 5.56 -20.31
C GLN A 100 -0.67 6.71 -19.63
N GLY A 101 -1.62 6.38 -18.75
CA GLY A 101 -2.37 7.38 -17.95
C GLY A 101 -1.45 8.15 -17.00
N PHE A 102 -0.45 7.51 -16.42
CA PHE A 102 0.54 8.18 -15.57
C PHE A 102 1.37 9.21 -16.34
N LYS A 103 1.79 8.85 -17.57
CA LYS A 103 2.46 9.80 -18.47
C LYS A 103 1.60 11.04 -18.72
N GLU A 104 0.34 10.85 -19.08
CA GLU A 104 -0.60 11.92 -19.34
C GLU A 104 -0.87 12.78 -18.09
N ALA A 105 -0.97 12.15 -16.92
CA ALA A 105 -1.10 12.84 -15.64
C ALA A 105 0.13 13.73 -15.35
N LYS A 106 1.34 13.23 -15.61
CA LYS A 106 2.56 14.02 -15.46
C LYS A 106 2.64 15.19 -16.45
N GLU A 107 2.23 14.97 -17.71
CA GLU A 107 2.15 16.03 -18.72
C GLU A 107 1.12 17.11 -18.35
N ALA A 108 0.05 16.73 -17.64
CA ALA A 108 -0.95 17.64 -17.07
C ALA A 108 -0.49 18.31 -15.75
N GLY A 109 0.68 17.97 -15.22
CA GLY A 109 1.26 18.57 -14.01
C GLY A 109 0.77 17.94 -12.71
N LEU A 110 0.11 16.79 -12.74
CA LEU A 110 -0.34 16.07 -11.56
C LEU A 110 0.82 15.33 -10.89
N TYR A 111 0.72 15.19 -9.56
CA TYR A 111 1.57 14.26 -8.81
C TYR A 111 1.06 12.83 -9.00
N VAL A 112 1.95 11.88 -9.23
CA VAL A 112 1.59 10.46 -9.39
C VAL A 112 2.30 9.62 -8.34
N MET A 113 1.50 8.86 -7.59
CA MET A 113 2.00 7.93 -6.57
C MET A 113 1.38 6.56 -6.78
N THR A 114 2.17 5.50 -6.66
CA THR A 114 1.65 4.14 -6.53
C THR A 114 1.62 3.71 -5.07
N LEU A 115 0.57 2.98 -4.71
CA LEU A 115 0.33 2.48 -3.35
C LEU A 115 -0.02 1.00 -3.43
N HIS A 116 0.68 0.16 -2.68
CA HIS A 116 0.54 -1.29 -2.60
C HIS A 116 1.01 -1.98 -3.89
N GLU A 117 0.25 -1.96 -4.98
CA GLU A 117 0.68 -2.48 -6.29
C GLU A 117 1.04 -1.32 -7.23
N GLY A 118 2.18 -1.45 -7.91
CA GLY A 118 2.71 -0.48 -8.84
C GLY A 118 2.79 -1.04 -10.26
N VAL A 119 3.62 -0.40 -11.08
CA VAL A 119 3.96 -0.81 -12.44
C VAL A 119 5.46 -1.05 -12.54
N GLU A 120 5.92 -1.83 -13.53
CA GLU A 120 7.35 -2.05 -13.75
C GLU A 120 8.03 -0.78 -14.28
N ASP A 121 7.38 -0.07 -15.22
CA ASP A 121 7.87 1.22 -15.73
C ASP A 121 7.44 2.39 -14.83
N ASN A 122 8.29 2.72 -13.87
CA ASN A 122 8.09 3.81 -12.93
C ASN A 122 8.55 5.19 -13.42
N THR A 123 8.81 5.37 -14.72
CA THR A 123 9.32 6.63 -15.30
C THR A 123 8.42 7.84 -14.98
N TYR A 124 7.12 7.63 -14.84
CA TYR A 124 6.12 8.66 -14.61
C TYR A 124 5.54 8.65 -13.18
N VAL A 125 6.21 7.97 -12.25
CA VAL A 125 5.78 7.87 -10.84
C VAL A 125 6.70 8.71 -9.96
N ASP A 126 6.13 9.63 -9.18
CA ASP A 126 6.89 10.50 -8.26
C ASP A 126 7.20 9.82 -6.93
N CYS A 127 6.34 8.92 -6.49
CA CYS A 127 6.48 8.20 -5.23
C CYS A 127 5.91 6.79 -5.34
N ILE A 128 6.64 5.83 -4.79
CA ILE A 128 6.21 4.43 -4.69
C ILE A 128 6.10 4.08 -3.22
N VAL A 129 4.93 3.63 -2.79
CA VAL A 129 4.69 3.09 -1.46
C VAL A 129 4.26 1.64 -1.61
N ALA A 130 5.22 0.73 -1.47
CA ALA A 130 5.01 -0.70 -1.59
C ALA A 130 5.81 -1.44 -0.51
N CYS A 131 5.38 -2.64 -0.17
CA CYS A 131 6.20 -3.59 0.59
C CYS A 131 6.86 -4.59 -0.36
N SER A 132 8.03 -5.08 0.01
CA SER A 132 8.65 -6.22 -0.67
C SER A 132 7.92 -7.49 -0.26
N LEU A 133 7.05 -8.00 -1.11
CA LEU A 133 6.30 -9.23 -0.83
C LEU A 133 7.23 -10.44 -0.64
N ALA A 134 8.36 -10.47 -1.33
CA ALA A 134 9.37 -11.51 -1.12
C ALA A 134 10.04 -11.40 0.26
N GLU A 135 10.36 -10.19 0.71
CA GLU A 135 10.86 -9.98 2.08
C GLU A 135 9.81 -10.34 3.11
N THR A 136 8.56 -9.95 2.90
CA THR A 136 7.44 -10.34 3.78
C THR A 136 7.31 -11.86 3.91
N GLY A 137 7.43 -12.59 2.80
CA GLY A 137 7.41 -14.06 2.84
C GLY A 137 8.62 -14.63 3.60
N TYR A 138 9.81 -14.12 3.35
CA TYR A 138 11.02 -14.54 4.07
C TYR A 138 10.92 -14.27 5.57
N GLU A 139 10.52 -13.06 5.95
CA GLU A 139 10.39 -12.65 7.35
C GLU A 139 9.30 -13.45 8.09
N ALA A 140 8.22 -13.83 7.41
CA ALA A 140 7.17 -14.65 8.03
C ALA A 140 7.71 -15.98 8.57
N ILE A 141 8.55 -16.68 7.79
CA ILE A 141 9.19 -17.93 8.25
C ILE A 141 10.30 -17.63 9.26
N SER A 142 11.10 -16.58 9.05
CA SER A 142 12.18 -16.23 9.96
C SER A 142 11.70 -15.87 11.36
N LEU A 143 10.55 -15.21 11.49
CA LEU A 143 9.91 -14.93 12.79
C LEU A 143 9.48 -16.22 13.51
N GLU A 144 8.95 -17.19 12.78
CA GLU A 144 8.62 -18.51 13.37
C GLU A 144 9.89 -19.24 13.85
N VAL A 145 10.99 -19.14 13.09
CA VAL A 145 12.29 -19.70 13.50
C VAL A 145 12.82 -19.02 14.77
N GLU A 146 12.68 -17.71 14.91
CA GLU A 146 13.07 -16.99 16.12
C GLU A 146 12.30 -17.47 17.36
N GLU A 147 11.02 -17.81 17.20
CA GLU A 147 10.16 -18.24 18.32
C GLU A 147 10.23 -19.74 18.62
N LEU A 148 10.37 -20.58 17.58
CA LEU A 148 10.22 -22.04 17.70
C LEU A 148 11.56 -22.80 17.54
N GLY A 149 12.61 -22.14 17.06
CA GLY A 149 13.83 -22.81 16.53
C GLY A 149 13.63 -23.20 15.07
N ASP A 150 14.56 -23.93 14.49
CA ASP A 150 14.61 -24.27 13.06
C ASP A 150 14.12 -25.69 12.72
N ASP A 151 13.60 -26.43 13.70
CA ASP A 151 13.08 -27.81 13.55
C ASP A 151 11.60 -27.85 13.93
N PHE A 152 10.71 -27.58 12.97
CA PHE A 152 9.26 -27.64 13.16
C PHE A 152 8.51 -27.99 11.86
N ASN A 153 7.25 -28.41 12.02
CA ASN A 153 6.34 -28.62 10.89
C ASN A 153 5.65 -27.32 10.51
N LEU A 154 5.65 -26.99 9.21
CA LEU A 154 5.05 -25.81 8.64
C LEU A 154 3.88 -26.14 7.73
N ALA A 155 2.74 -25.50 7.94
CA ALA A 155 1.62 -25.51 7.02
C ALA A 155 1.49 -24.15 6.33
N ILE A 156 1.43 -24.14 5.00
CA ILE A 156 1.35 -22.93 4.20
C ILE A 156 -0.01 -22.84 3.52
N VAL A 157 -0.73 -21.74 3.75
CA VAL A 157 -1.96 -21.39 3.03
C VAL A 157 -1.70 -20.15 2.19
N ASN A 158 -1.56 -20.38 0.88
CA ASN A 158 -1.19 -19.33 -0.08
C ASN A 158 -2.40 -18.56 -0.61
N GLY A 159 -2.13 -17.46 -1.32
CA GLY A 159 -3.08 -16.82 -2.22
C GLY A 159 -3.40 -17.68 -3.46
N SER A 160 -4.02 -17.07 -4.47
CA SER A 160 -4.34 -17.76 -5.73
C SER A 160 -3.08 -18.15 -6.49
N GLU A 161 -3.06 -19.36 -7.04
CA GLU A 161 -1.95 -19.83 -7.87
C GLU A 161 -1.74 -18.91 -9.09
N GLY A 162 -0.47 -18.61 -9.39
CA GLY A 162 -0.09 -17.77 -10.53
C GLY A 162 -0.35 -16.28 -10.35
N HIS A 163 -1.00 -15.85 -9.27
CA HIS A 163 -1.15 -14.44 -8.96
C HIS A 163 0.20 -13.82 -8.58
N GLY A 164 0.51 -12.62 -9.10
CA GLY A 164 1.81 -11.97 -8.93
C GLY A 164 2.25 -11.85 -7.47
N ALA A 165 1.35 -11.43 -6.59
CA ALA A 165 1.63 -11.34 -5.15
C ALA A 165 1.95 -12.72 -4.54
N THR A 166 1.20 -13.77 -4.89
CA THR A 166 1.47 -15.15 -4.43
C THR A 166 2.86 -15.61 -4.87
N VAL A 167 3.20 -15.38 -6.14
CA VAL A 167 4.52 -15.73 -6.70
C VAL A 167 5.64 -14.98 -5.99
N ALA A 168 5.43 -13.69 -5.68
CA ALA A 168 6.43 -12.89 -4.99
C ALA A 168 6.64 -13.34 -3.54
N ILE A 169 5.57 -13.56 -2.77
CA ILE A 169 5.64 -14.05 -1.39
C ILE A 169 6.31 -15.43 -1.36
N ARG A 170 5.95 -16.30 -2.32
CA ARG A 170 6.53 -17.64 -2.41
C ARG A 170 8.03 -17.65 -2.58
N LYS A 171 8.60 -16.71 -3.36
CA LYS A 171 10.06 -16.54 -3.47
C LYS A 171 10.71 -16.28 -2.10
N GLY A 172 10.01 -15.58 -1.22
CA GLY A 172 10.46 -15.37 0.16
C GLY A 172 10.44 -16.64 0.98
N TYR A 173 9.34 -17.40 0.91
CA TYR A 173 9.26 -18.72 1.57
C TYR A 173 10.35 -19.66 1.09
N ASP A 174 10.53 -19.79 -0.22
CA ASP A 174 11.53 -20.68 -0.82
C ASP A 174 12.94 -20.31 -0.33
N LYS A 175 13.27 -19.01 -0.28
CA LYS A 175 14.56 -18.53 0.26
C LYS A 175 14.73 -18.88 1.73
N ALA A 176 13.70 -18.70 2.57
CA ALA A 176 13.77 -19.05 3.99
C ALA A 176 13.90 -20.56 4.20
N LEU A 177 13.17 -21.37 3.43
CA LEU A 177 13.26 -22.82 3.49
C LEU A 177 14.61 -23.36 2.99
N GLU A 178 15.29 -22.68 2.08
CA GLU A 178 16.67 -23.00 1.71
C GLU A 178 17.67 -22.70 2.85
N GLU A 179 17.43 -21.64 3.63
CA GLU A 179 18.27 -21.24 4.77
C GLU A 179 18.02 -22.13 6.02
N TYR A 180 16.78 -22.57 6.22
CA TYR A 180 16.33 -23.39 7.34
C TYR A 180 15.85 -24.77 6.87
N PRO A 181 16.75 -25.68 6.46
CA PRO A 181 16.39 -26.94 5.80
C PRO A 181 15.74 -27.98 6.72
N ASP A 182 15.78 -27.76 8.04
CA ASP A 182 15.17 -28.68 9.02
C ASP A 182 13.66 -28.40 9.22
N ILE A 183 13.13 -27.31 8.62
CA ILE A 183 11.70 -27.03 8.57
C ILE A 183 11.01 -28.03 7.63
N ASN A 184 10.02 -28.77 8.15
CA ASN A 184 9.27 -29.72 7.38
C ASN A 184 7.93 -29.13 6.90
N VAL A 185 7.81 -28.84 5.61
CA VAL A 185 6.53 -28.37 5.03
C VAL A 185 5.57 -29.55 4.92
N VAL A 186 4.62 -29.65 5.85
CA VAL A 186 3.64 -30.74 5.91
C VAL A 186 2.37 -30.45 5.11
N PHE A 187 2.13 -29.19 4.78
CA PHE A 187 0.98 -28.77 3.99
C PHE A 187 1.29 -27.50 3.19
N ASP A 188 0.80 -27.45 1.96
CA ASP A 188 0.90 -26.30 1.09
C ASP A 188 -0.32 -26.25 0.16
N GLY A 189 -1.14 -25.21 0.28
CA GLY A 189 -2.38 -25.12 -0.47
C GLY A 189 -2.84 -23.69 -0.73
N ALA A 190 -3.71 -23.51 -1.73
CA ALA A 190 -4.21 -22.21 -2.15
C ALA A 190 -5.52 -21.86 -1.43
N GLY A 191 -5.49 -20.80 -0.62
CA GLY A 191 -6.66 -20.17 0.02
C GLY A 191 -7.25 -19.03 -0.80
N ASN A 192 -6.72 -18.77 -2.01
CA ASN A 192 -7.28 -17.87 -3.04
C ASN A 192 -7.55 -16.42 -2.58
N TRP A 193 -6.81 -15.90 -1.59
CA TRP A 193 -7.09 -14.61 -0.95
C TRP A 193 -8.51 -14.50 -0.36
N ASN A 194 -9.14 -15.65 -0.11
CA ASN A 194 -10.51 -15.76 0.39
C ASN A 194 -10.54 -16.49 1.72
N ALA A 195 -11.16 -15.89 2.75
CA ALA A 195 -11.19 -16.46 4.08
C ALA A 195 -12.00 -17.77 4.15
N GLU A 196 -13.06 -17.91 3.37
CA GLU A 196 -13.90 -19.12 3.34
C GLU A 196 -13.14 -20.29 2.69
N ASP A 197 -12.44 -20.03 1.57
CA ASP A 197 -11.60 -21.04 0.91
C ASP A 197 -10.44 -21.49 1.81
N ALA A 198 -9.76 -20.53 2.46
CA ALA A 198 -8.69 -20.81 3.40
C ALA A 198 -9.17 -21.65 4.60
N MET A 199 -10.33 -21.32 5.16
CA MET A 199 -10.96 -22.09 6.23
C MET A 199 -11.28 -23.54 5.78
N ALA A 200 -12.00 -23.67 4.65
CA ALA A 200 -12.40 -24.98 4.14
C ALA A 200 -11.17 -25.88 3.83
N LEU A 201 -10.12 -25.26 3.27
CA LEU A 201 -8.85 -25.93 2.99
C LEU A 201 -8.19 -26.43 4.28
N THR A 202 -8.09 -25.57 5.29
CA THR A 202 -7.48 -25.86 6.60
C THR A 202 -8.26 -26.92 7.36
N GLU A 203 -9.61 -26.85 7.37
CA GLU A 203 -10.48 -27.87 7.98
C GLU A 203 -10.32 -29.23 7.31
N THR A 204 -10.19 -29.24 5.98
CA THR A 204 -9.96 -30.48 5.21
C THR A 204 -8.62 -31.10 5.60
N TRP A 205 -7.57 -30.30 5.69
CA TRP A 205 -6.25 -30.76 6.11
C TRP A 205 -6.25 -31.33 7.54
N PHE A 206 -6.79 -30.59 8.52
CA PHE A 206 -6.91 -31.10 9.90
C PHE A 206 -7.73 -32.39 10.00
N SER A 207 -8.77 -32.52 9.17
CA SER A 207 -9.62 -33.73 9.14
C SER A 207 -8.92 -34.96 8.55
N SER A 208 -7.82 -34.76 7.78
CA SER A 208 -7.01 -35.89 7.28
C SER A 208 -6.22 -36.61 8.37
N GLY A 209 -6.09 -36.00 9.55
CA GLY A 209 -5.35 -36.54 10.70
C GLY A 209 -3.85 -36.24 10.63
N GLU A 210 -3.39 -35.46 9.66
CA GLU A 210 -2.05 -34.92 9.63
C GLU A 210 -1.88 -33.90 10.78
N LYS A 211 -0.67 -33.81 11.33
CA LYS A 211 -0.36 -32.93 12.47
C LYS A 211 0.73 -31.95 12.10
N LEU A 212 0.60 -30.75 12.61
CA LEU A 212 1.71 -29.81 12.77
C LEU A 212 2.77 -30.34 13.70
#